data_3a6677ac90977e620b10dd973cf18b80
#
_entry.id   3a6677ac90977e620b10dd973cf18b80
#
_cell.length_a   1.000
_cell.length_b   1.000
_cell.length_c   1.000
_cell.angle_alpha   90.00
_cell.angle_beta   90.00
_cell.angle_gamma   90.00
#
_symmetry.space_group_name_H-M   'P 1'
#
loop_
_entity.id
_entity.type
_entity.pdbx_description
1 polymer ?
#
loop_
_entity_poly.entity_id
_entity_poly.type
_entity_poly.pdbx_seq_one_letter_code
_entity_poly.pdbx_strand_id
1 'polypeptide(L)'
;LGSSFILRKKEGRTMFWQFYKRGKEQGFWQPHQTIVVAVSGGVDSMALLTLMEQVAEKEQLQLVIAHVNHQLREASAQEAQYLATYCQQRELTYYETRWEDPEKQRNLEAKARTFRYEFFKEVMEIEGAAVLMTAHHLDDQAETILMKLIRGTNFSHSAGIKERRPFATGELIR
;
A
#
# COMPACT_ATOMS: atom_id res chain seq x y z
N LEU A 1 -21.33 -21.38 -13.90
CA LEU A 1 -20.13 -20.53 -14.15
C LEU A 1 -20.43 -19.02 -14.14
N GLY A 2 -21.60 -18.58 -14.64
CA GLY A 2 -21.96 -17.16 -14.67
C GLY A 2 -22.27 -16.53 -13.31
N SER A 3 -22.89 -17.27 -12.40
CA SER A 3 -23.33 -16.76 -11.08
C SER A 3 -22.16 -16.37 -10.16
N SER A 4 -21.10 -17.17 -10.12
CA SER A 4 -19.91 -16.90 -9.29
C SER A 4 -19.12 -15.67 -9.77
N PHE A 5 -19.03 -15.46 -11.08
CA PHE A 5 -18.36 -14.30 -11.66
C PHE A 5 -19.13 -13.00 -11.40
N ILE A 6 -20.45 -13.04 -11.49
CA ILE A 6 -21.32 -11.89 -11.22
C ILE A 6 -21.29 -11.52 -9.74
N LEU A 7 -21.27 -12.50 -8.83
CA LEU A 7 -21.15 -12.28 -7.39
C LEU A 7 -19.83 -11.62 -7.03
N ARG A 8 -18.70 -12.13 -7.54
CA ARG A 8 -17.37 -11.53 -7.30
C ARG A 8 -17.28 -10.09 -7.81
N LYS A 9 -17.87 -9.81 -8.98
CA LYS A 9 -17.90 -8.45 -9.55
C LYS A 9 -18.76 -7.50 -8.71
N LYS A 10 -19.84 -8.01 -8.11
CA LYS A 10 -20.72 -7.23 -7.21
C LYS A 10 -20.06 -6.97 -5.87
N GLU A 11 -19.37 -7.94 -5.29
CA GLU A 11 -18.60 -7.81 -4.05
C GLU A 11 -17.43 -6.83 -4.19
N GLY A 12 -16.66 -6.94 -5.26
CA GLY A 12 -15.55 -6.01 -5.55
C GLY A 12 -16.03 -4.58 -5.75
N ARG A 13 -17.19 -4.39 -6.37
CA ARG A 13 -17.80 -3.07 -6.52
C ARG A 13 -18.24 -2.50 -5.18
N THR A 14 -18.82 -3.32 -4.30
CA THR A 14 -19.23 -2.93 -2.96
C THR A 14 -18.02 -2.54 -2.12
N MET A 15 -16.96 -3.32 -2.17
CA MET A 15 -15.70 -3.07 -1.46
C MET A 15 -15.06 -1.74 -1.88
N PHE A 16 -15.00 -1.47 -3.20
CA PHE A 16 -14.50 -0.21 -3.71
C PHE A 16 -15.28 0.99 -3.16
N TRP A 17 -16.62 0.95 -3.20
CA TRP A 17 -17.43 2.06 -2.73
C TRP A 17 -17.32 2.31 -1.23
N GLN A 18 -17.17 1.27 -0.42
CA GLN A 18 -16.92 1.39 1.00
C GLN A 18 -15.56 2.06 1.28
N PHE A 19 -14.52 1.60 0.59
CA PHE A 19 -13.18 2.18 0.67
C PHE A 19 -13.17 3.65 0.23
N TYR A 20 -13.76 3.94 -0.92
CA TYR A 20 -13.83 5.27 -1.47
C TYR A 20 -14.57 6.25 -0.56
N LYS A 21 -15.75 5.86 -0.07
CA LYS A 21 -16.54 6.66 0.87
C LYS A 21 -15.74 6.98 2.12
N ARG A 22 -15.12 5.96 2.72
CA ARG A 22 -14.29 6.14 3.91
C ARG A 22 -13.11 7.07 3.64
N GLY A 23 -12.41 6.88 2.56
CA GLY A 23 -11.28 7.74 2.19
C GLY A 23 -11.68 9.21 2.02
N LYS A 24 -12.83 9.48 1.45
CA LYS A 24 -13.40 10.83 1.34
C LYS A 24 -13.78 11.40 2.71
N GLU A 25 -14.46 10.64 3.54
CA GLU A 25 -14.87 11.06 4.90
C GLU A 25 -13.68 11.33 5.82
N GLN A 26 -12.62 10.52 5.70
CA GLN A 26 -11.40 10.65 6.49
C GLN A 26 -10.35 11.60 5.86
N GLY A 27 -10.57 12.06 4.64
CA GLY A 27 -9.64 12.92 3.94
C GLY A 27 -8.31 12.25 3.62
N PHE A 28 -8.33 10.98 3.19
CA PHE A 28 -7.12 10.22 2.85
C PHE A 28 -6.41 10.76 1.62
N TRP A 29 -7.12 11.45 0.76
CA TRP A 29 -6.59 12.08 -0.45
C TRP A 29 -7.36 13.37 -0.79
N GLN A 30 -6.73 14.20 -1.56
CA GLN A 30 -7.34 15.34 -2.23
C GLN A 30 -7.25 15.14 -3.75
N PRO A 31 -8.20 15.66 -4.54
CA PRO A 31 -8.09 15.58 -6.01
C PRO A 31 -6.74 16.10 -6.52
N HIS A 32 -6.26 15.49 -7.59
CA HIS A 32 -4.99 15.83 -8.26
C HIS A 32 -3.72 15.63 -7.45
N GLN A 33 -3.79 15.01 -6.28
CA GLN A 33 -2.61 14.72 -5.46
C GLN A 33 -1.73 13.61 -6.06
N THR A 34 -0.45 13.67 -5.77
CA THR A 34 0.48 12.56 -5.92
C THR A 34 0.49 11.73 -4.65
N ILE A 35 0.25 10.44 -4.77
CA ILE A 35 0.21 9.48 -3.65
C ILE A 35 1.19 8.35 -3.92
N VAL A 36 2.07 8.08 -2.96
CA VAL A 36 2.92 6.89 -2.96
C VAL A 36 2.14 5.72 -2.35
N VAL A 37 2.08 4.62 -3.07
CA VAL A 37 1.50 3.36 -2.58
C VAL A 37 2.63 2.36 -2.38
N ALA A 38 2.85 1.96 -1.13
CA ALA A 38 3.81 0.93 -0.79
C ALA A 38 3.22 -0.45 -1.04
N VAL A 39 3.82 -1.21 -1.95
CA VAL A 39 3.34 -2.52 -2.38
C VAL A 39 4.40 -3.58 -2.13
N SER A 40 4.06 -4.58 -1.33
CA SER A 40 4.95 -5.71 -1.03
C SER A 40 4.90 -6.85 -2.06
N GLY A 41 3.89 -6.85 -2.93
CA GLY A 41 3.57 -7.97 -3.82
C GLY A 41 2.59 -8.98 -3.19
N GLY A 42 2.32 -8.89 -1.89
CA GLY A 42 1.33 -9.72 -1.21
C GLY A 42 -0.12 -9.32 -1.55
N VAL A 43 -1.06 -10.21 -1.23
CA VAL A 43 -2.49 -10.09 -1.58
C VAL A 43 -3.09 -8.75 -1.10
N ASP A 44 -2.84 -8.35 0.13
CA ASP A 44 -3.40 -7.13 0.69
C ASP A 44 -2.85 -5.87 0.02
N SER A 45 -1.56 -5.82 -0.25
CA SER A 45 -0.95 -4.68 -0.91
C SER A 45 -1.38 -4.55 -2.38
N MET A 46 -1.57 -5.67 -3.08
CA MET A 46 -2.10 -5.69 -4.44
C MET A 46 -3.58 -5.28 -4.48
N ALA A 47 -4.37 -5.69 -3.49
CA ALA A 47 -5.75 -5.27 -3.36
C ALA A 47 -5.86 -3.75 -3.07
N LEU A 48 -5.01 -3.21 -2.19
CA LEU A 48 -4.91 -1.77 -1.96
C LEU A 48 -4.55 -1.03 -3.26
N LEU A 49 -3.55 -1.53 -4.00
CA LEU A 49 -3.16 -0.93 -5.28
C LEU A 49 -4.33 -0.89 -6.25
N THR A 50 -5.06 -2.00 -6.41
CA THR A 50 -6.23 -2.08 -7.30
C THR A 50 -7.33 -1.10 -6.90
N LEU A 51 -7.57 -0.91 -5.61
CA LEU A 51 -8.52 0.10 -5.13
C LEU A 51 -8.03 1.52 -5.40
N MET A 52 -6.75 1.78 -5.16
CA MET A 52 -6.17 3.10 -5.41
C MET A 52 -6.13 3.47 -6.89
N GLU A 53 -5.97 2.52 -7.81
CA GLU A 53 -6.10 2.78 -9.24
C GLU A 53 -7.52 3.29 -9.60
N GLN A 54 -8.56 2.67 -9.03
CA GLN A 54 -9.94 3.11 -9.23
C GLN A 54 -10.21 4.49 -8.61
N VAL A 55 -9.63 4.75 -7.43
CA VAL A 55 -9.70 6.09 -6.79
C VAL A 55 -8.97 7.11 -7.65
N ALA A 56 -7.78 6.77 -8.16
CA ALA A 56 -6.96 7.66 -8.98
C ALA A 56 -7.69 8.08 -10.27
N GLU A 57 -8.41 7.16 -10.90
CA GLU A 57 -9.24 7.48 -12.07
C GLU A 57 -10.34 8.49 -11.72
N LYS A 58 -11.00 8.33 -10.57
CA LYS A 58 -12.10 9.22 -10.14
C LYS A 58 -11.63 10.58 -9.65
N GLU A 59 -10.54 10.62 -8.91
CA GLU A 59 -10.02 11.81 -8.24
C GLU A 59 -8.85 12.46 -8.99
N GLN A 60 -8.48 11.90 -10.15
CA GLN A 60 -7.34 12.34 -10.97
C GLN A 60 -6.03 12.37 -10.18
N LEU A 61 -5.81 11.33 -9.37
CA LEU A 61 -4.57 11.20 -8.60
C LEU A 61 -3.43 10.70 -9.49
N GLN A 62 -2.22 11.10 -9.15
CA GLN A 62 -1.01 10.50 -9.66
C GLN A 62 -0.53 9.44 -8.68
N LEU A 63 -0.51 8.18 -9.09
CA LEU A 63 0.00 7.09 -8.27
C LEU A 63 1.46 6.81 -8.56
N VAL A 64 2.23 6.67 -7.49
CA VAL A 64 3.63 6.25 -7.51
C VAL A 64 3.76 4.99 -6.67
N ILE A 65 4.24 3.92 -7.27
CA ILE A 65 4.35 2.62 -6.62
C ILE A 65 5.76 2.45 -6.08
N ALA A 66 5.88 2.14 -4.80
CA ALA A 66 7.16 1.89 -4.14
C ALA A 66 7.23 0.46 -3.58
N HIS A 67 8.23 -0.28 -4.00
CA HIS A 67 8.46 -1.67 -3.62
C HIS A 67 9.83 -1.87 -2.99
N VAL A 68 9.88 -2.55 -1.85
CA VAL A 68 11.13 -2.99 -1.24
C VAL A 68 11.25 -4.51 -1.38
N ASN A 69 12.21 -4.95 -2.16
CA ASN A 69 12.53 -6.36 -2.31
C ASN A 69 13.49 -6.79 -1.19
N HIS A 70 12.98 -7.56 -0.25
CA HIS A 70 13.76 -8.02 0.91
C HIS A 70 14.66 -9.23 0.61
N GLN A 71 14.58 -9.83 -0.57
CA GLN A 71 15.36 -10.99 -1.03
C GLN A 71 15.34 -12.22 -0.08
N LEU A 72 14.36 -12.28 0.82
CA LEU A 72 14.28 -13.34 1.84
C LEU A 72 13.82 -14.70 1.29
N ARG A 73 13.30 -14.74 0.06
CA ARG A 73 12.76 -15.94 -0.60
C ARG A 73 13.04 -15.86 -2.10
N GLU A 74 13.19 -17.02 -2.74
CA GLU A 74 13.26 -17.09 -4.22
C GLU A 74 12.01 -16.46 -4.88
N ALA A 75 10.86 -16.58 -4.23
CA ALA A 75 9.62 -15.94 -4.67
C ALA A 75 9.70 -14.40 -4.73
N SER A 76 10.58 -13.74 -3.96
CA SER A 76 10.69 -12.29 -3.93
C SER A 76 11.13 -11.69 -5.26
N ALA A 77 11.96 -12.38 -6.03
CA ALA A 77 12.37 -11.94 -7.35
C ALA A 77 11.21 -12.02 -8.36
N GLN A 78 10.39 -13.06 -8.27
CA GLN A 78 9.21 -13.25 -9.12
C GLN A 78 8.12 -12.21 -8.79
N GLU A 79 7.91 -11.93 -7.51
CA GLU A 79 6.98 -10.89 -7.04
C GLU A 79 7.39 -9.50 -7.53
N ALA A 80 8.67 -9.15 -7.43
CA ALA A 80 9.21 -7.89 -7.93
C ALA A 80 9.06 -7.77 -9.46
N GLN A 81 9.37 -8.83 -10.19
CA GLN A 81 9.20 -8.86 -11.65
C GLN A 81 7.73 -8.75 -12.06
N TYR A 82 6.85 -9.44 -11.36
CA TYR A 82 5.41 -9.32 -11.59
C TYR A 82 4.91 -7.89 -11.37
N LEU A 83 5.32 -7.27 -10.27
CA LEU A 83 4.92 -5.91 -9.93
C LEU A 83 5.46 -4.87 -10.92
N ALA A 84 6.73 -5.01 -11.33
CA ALA A 84 7.33 -4.15 -12.35
C ALA A 84 6.57 -4.25 -13.68
N THR A 85 6.24 -5.47 -14.12
CA THR A 85 5.46 -5.70 -15.34
C THR A 85 4.04 -5.14 -15.21
N TYR A 86 3.41 -5.34 -14.06
CA TYR A 86 2.08 -4.79 -13.74
C TYR A 86 2.07 -3.26 -13.88
N CYS A 87 3.05 -2.58 -13.27
CA CYS A 87 3.16 -1.13 -13.32
C CYS A 87 3.46 -0.63 -14.75
N GLN A 88 4.35 -1.30 -15.47
CA GLN A 88 4.67 -0.97 -16.86
C GLN A 88 3.45 -1.03 -17.77
N GLN A 89 2.64 -2.10 -17.67
CA GLN A 89 1.43 -2.28 -18.47
C GLN A 89 0.35 -1.22 -18.19
N ARG A 90 0.38 -0.62 -17.02
CA ARG A 90 -0.57 0.41 -16.56
C ARG A 90 -0.02 1.82 -16.57
N GLU A 91 1.21 1.99 -17.07
CA GLU A 91 1.89 3.28 -17.12
C GLU A 91 2.01 3.95 -15.73
N LEU A 92 2.12 3.12 -14.68
CA LEU A 92 2.32 3.59 -13.31
C LEU A 92 3.80 3.86 -13.05
N THR A 93 4.10 4.96 -12.38
CA THR A 93 5.46 5.25 -11.91
C THR A 93 5.85 4.23 -10.85
N TYR A 94 7.00 3.59 -11.02
CA TYR A 94 7.45 2.48 -10.18
C TYR A 94 8.87 2.71 -9.69
N TYR A 95 9.06 2.58 -8.38
CA TYR A 95 10.35 2.60 -7.70
C TYR A 95 10.56 1.27 -6.97
N GLU A 96 11.72 0.68 -7.16
CA GLU A 96 12.13 -0.54 -6.45
C GLU A 96 13.49 -0.31 -5.79
N THR A 97 13.64 -0.81 -4.58
CA THR A 97 14.93 -0.98 -3.93
C THR A 97 15.09 -2.39 -3.41
N ARG A 98 16.33 -2.82 -3.28
CA ARG A 98 16.69 -4.13 -2.71
C ARG A 98 17.36 -3.90 -1.38
N TRP A 99 16.89 -4.65 -0.39
CA TRP A 99 17.52 -4.65 0.90
C TRP A 99 18.44 -5.86 1.03
N GLU A 100 19.72 -5.60 1.19
CA GLU A 100 20.74 -6.58 1.46
C GLU A 100 21.21 -6.36 2.90
N ASP A 101 21.11 -7.40 3.74
CA ASP A 101 21.73 -7.35 5.07
C ASP A 101 23.17 -7.85 4.96
N PRO A 102 24.18 -6.96 5.01
CA PRO A 102 25.58 -7.35 4.88
C PRO A 102 26.09 -8.12 6.09
N GLU A 103 25.40 -8.07 7.22
CA GLU A 103 25.95 -8.55 8.50
C GLU A 103 25.23 -9.78 9.07
N LYS A 104 24.11 -10.24 8.51
CA LYS A 104 23.27 -11.38 8.99
C LYS A 104 23.08 -11.40 10.52
N GLN A 105 22.94 -10.22 11.15
CA GLN A 105 22.94 -10.04 12.60
C GLN A 105 21.55 -9.94 13.22
N ARG A 106 21.54 -9.89 14.57
CA ARG A 106 20.34 -9.69 15.41
C ARG A 106 19.63 -8.36 15.07
N ASN A 107 18.30 -8.32 15.16
CA ASN A 107 17.41 -7.20 14.85
C ASN A 107 17.19 -6.92 13.34
N LEU A 108 17.20 -7.97 12.54
CA LEU A 108 16.96 -7.92 11.10
C LEU A 108 15.67 -7.18 10.73
N GLU A 109 14.60 -7.44 11.47
CA GLU A 109 13.28 -6.87 11.22
C GLU A 109 13.23 -5.35 11.46
N ALA A 110 13.86 -4.88 12.54
CA ALA A 110 13.93 -3.46 12.85
C ALA A 110 14.75 -2.69 11.80
N LYS A 111 15.89 -3.25 11.39
CA LYS A 111 16.74 -2.67 10.34
C LYS A 111 16.02 -2.63 8.98
N ALA A 112 15.38 -3.73 8.59
CA ALA A 112 14.59 -3.82 7.36
C ALA A 112 13.44 -2.81 7.36
N ARG A 113 12.81 -2.60 8.51
CA ARG A 113 11.77 -1.61 8.68
C ARG A 113 12.30 -0.19 8.49
N THR A 114 13.40 0.16 9.15
CA THR A 114 14.03 1.48 9.02
C THR A 114 14.38 1.75 7.56
N PHE A 115 15.07 0.83 6.90
CA PHE A 115 15.43 0.92 5.50
C PHE A 115 14.21 1.15 4.59
N ARG A 116 13.13 0.42 4.83
CA ARG A 116 11.89 0.55 4.07
C ARG A 116 11.29 1.95 4.18
N TYR A 117 11.21 2.49 5.38
CA TYR A 117 10.61 3.81 5.58
C TYR A 117 11.53 4.95 5.10
N GLU A 118 12.84 4.80 5.16
CA GLU A 118 13.79 5.74 4.53
C GLU A 118 13.59 5.78 3.02
N PHE A 119 13.49 4.62 2.38
CA PHE A 119 13.22 4.53 0.93
C PHE A 119 11.88 5.17 0.57
N PHE A 120 10.82 4.91 1.30
CA PHE A 120 9.52 5.54 1.02
C PHE A 120 9.57 7.06 1.18
N LYS A 121 10.32 7.55 2.16
CA LYS A 121 10.55 8.98 2.34
C LYS A 121 11.25 9.59 1.13
N GLU A 122 12.31 8.97 0.64
CA GLU A 122 13.03 9.42 -0.55
C GLU A 122 12.11 9.47 -1.78
N VAL A 123 11.31 8.44 -2.01
CA VAL A 123 10.34 8.41 -3.12
C VAL A 123 9.31 9.54 -2.99
N MET A 124 8.79 9.79 -1.78
CA MET A 124 7.87 10.90 -1.55
C MET A 124 8.49 12.25 -1.84
N GLU A 125 9.75 12.45 -1.45
CA GLU A 125 10.49 13.69 -1.70
C GLU A 125 10.76 13.91 -3.20
N ILE A 126 11.17 12.86 -3.91
CA ILE A 126 11.42 12.91 -5.37
C ILE A 126 10.15 13.27 -6.13
N GLU A 127 9.04 12.68 -5.79
CA GLU A 127 7.75 12.84 -6.50
C GLU A 127 6.90 13.99 -5.96
N GLY A 128 7.31 14.65 -4.90
CA GLY A 128 6.51 15.69 -4.25
C GLY A 128 5.20 15.15 -3.66
N ALA A 129 5.18 13.90 -3.23
CA ALA A 129 3.99 13.25 -2.72
C ALA A 129 3.69 13.66 -1.28
N ALA A 130 2.43 14.00 -0.99
CA ALA A 130 1.97 14.37 0.35
C ALA A 130 1.45 13.18 1.17
N VAL A 131 1.19 12.03 0.54
CA VAL A 131 0.59 10.86 1.18
C VAL A 131 1.36 9.60 0.80
N LEU A 132 1.67 8.80 1.81
CA LEU A 132 2.10 7.40 1.67
C LEU A 132 0.98 6.50 2.16
N MET A 133 0.51 5.60 1.30
CA MET A 133 -0.43 4.54 1.68
C MET A 133 0.26 3.19 1.74
N THR A 134 -0.04 2.42 2.75
CA THR A 134 0.53 1.08 2.93
C THR A 134 -0.48 0.12 3.54
N ALA A 135 -0.48 -1.11 3.05
CA ALA A 135 -1.16 -2.24 3.64
C ALA A 135 -0.24 -3.04 4.60
N HIS A 136 0.88 -2.49 5.02
CA HIS A 136 1.78 -3.17 5.94
C HIS A 136 1.29 -3.07 7.39
N HIS A 137 1.15 -4.22 8.04
CA HIS A 137 0.96 -4.33 9.48
C HIS A 137 2.23 -4.77 10.18
N LEU A 138 2.34 -4.36 11.44
CA LEU A 138 3.46 -4.72 12.31
C LEU A 138 3.22 -6.00 13.09
N ASP A 139 1.98 -6.47 13.17
CA ASP A 139 1.59 -7.66 13.90
C ASP A 139 0.72 -8.58 13.05
N ASP A 140 1.14 -9.83 12.97
CA ASP A 140 0.54 -10.99 12.30
C ASP A 140 -0.81 -11.41 12.91
N GLN A 141 -1.76 -10.53 13.08
CA GLN A 141 -3.09 -10.95 13.50
C GLN A 141 -4.13 -10.71 12.41
N ALA A 142 -4.29 -11.71 11.63
CA ALA A 142 -5.42 -12.39 10.97
C ALA A 142 -6.63 -11.60 10.46
N GLU A 143 -6.77 -10.30 10.61
CA GLU A 143 -7.72 -9.49 9.85
C GLU A 143 -6.96 -8.61 8.88
N THR A 144 -7.23 -8.82 7.59
CA THR A 144 -6.63 -8.02 6.53
C THR A 144 -6.90 -6.54 6.79
N ILE A 145 -5.84 -5.74 6.74
CA ILE A 145 -5.90 -4.28 6.94
C ILE A 145 -6.89 -3.65 5.99
N LEU A 146 -6.94 -4.19 4.78
CA LEU A 146 -7.90 -3.79 3.78
C LEU A 146 -9.33 -3.89 4.29
N MET A 147 -9.67 -4.98 5.00
CA MET A 147 -11.00 -5.14 5.61
C MET A 147 -11.22 -4.15 6.74
N LYS A 148 -10.18 -3.79 7.49
CA LYS A 148 -10.25 -2.77 8.53
C LYS A 148 -10.43 -1.37 7.93
N LEU A 149 -9.67 -1.03 6.89
CA LEU A 149 -9.83 0.22 6.12
C LEU A 149 -11.24 0.35 5.54
N ILE A 150 -11.84 -0.74 5.09
CA ILE A 150 -13.16 -0.77 4.48
C ILE A 150 -14.27 -0.69 5.54
N ARG A 151 -14.19 -1.49 6.61
CA ARG A 151 -15.27 -1.62 7.61
C ARG A 151 -15.29 -0.52 8.66
N GLY A 152 -14.22 0.24 8.80
CA GLY A 152 -14.17 1.33 9.77
C GLY A 152 -14.30 0.87 11.22
N THR A 153 -13.80 -0.32 11.54
CA THR A 153 -13.75 -0.77 12.94
C THR A 153 -12.97 0.25 13.75
N ASN A 154 -13.62 0.77 14.79
CA ASN A 154 -13.00 1.71 15.70
C ASN A 154 -11.75 1.11 16.31
N PHE A 155 -10.59 1.59 15.87
CA PHE A 155 -9.27 1.23 16.41
C PHE A 155 -9.05 1.71 17.86
N SER A 156 -10.07 2.21 18.52
CA SER A 156 -9.99 2.80 19.85
C SER A 156 -9.54 1.84 20.96
N HIS A 157 -9.48 0.54 20.69
CA HIS A 157 -9.09 -0.46 21.70
C HIS A 157 -7.90 -1.38 21.36
N SER A 158 -7.28 -1.22 20.19
CA SER A 158 -6.06 -1.95 19.88
C SER A 158 -4.86 -1.03 20.06
N ALA A 159 -4.13 -1.23 21.11
CA ALA A 159 -2.99 -0.43 21.56
C ALA A 159 -2.14 0.15 20.41
N GLY A 160 -2.25 1.45 20.16
CA GLY A 160 -1.15 2.27 19.67
C GLY A 160 -0.95 2.43 18.17
N ILE A 161 -1.68 1.76 17.28
CA ILE A 161 -1.49 1.94 15.84
C ILE A 161 -2.51 2.94 15.29
N LYS A 162 -2.03 4.16 15.06
CA LYS A 162 -2.84 5.19 14.42
C LYS A 162 -2.96 4.88 12.92
N GLU A 163 -4.19 4.87 12.41
CA GLU A 163 -4.51 4.75 10.97
C GLU A 163 -3.80 5.84 10.14
N ARG A 164 -3.60 6.99 10.72
CA ARG A 164 -2.98 8.16 10.11
C ARG A 164 -1.94 8.76 11.04
N ARG A 165 -0.77 9.09 10.53
CA ARG A 165 0.29 9.77 11.28
C ARG A 165 1.13 10.68 10.36
N PRO A 166 1.74 11.76 10.89
CA PRO A 166 2.75 12.50 10.14
C PRO A 166 3.90 11.58 9.70
N PHE A 167 4.35 11.76 8.48
CA PHE A 167 5.47 11.03 7.91
C PHE A 167 6.16 11.87 6.81
N ALA A 168 7.49 11.97 6.88
CA ALA A 168 8.27 12.82 5.96
C ALA A 168 7.70 14.23 5.88
N THR A 169 7.43 14.72 4.67
CA THR A 169 6.81 16.03 4.41
C THR A 169 5.28 15.97 4.36
N GLY A 170 4.69 14.82 4.66
CA GLY A 170 3.26 14.59 4.56
C GLY A 170 2.74 13.61 5.61
N GLU A 171 1.99 12.62 5.18
CA GLU A 171 1.28 11.68 6.05
C GLU A 171 1.41 10.24 5.58
N LEU A 172 1.44 9.33 6.54
CA LEU A 172 1.29 7.89 6.33
C LEU A 172 -0.12 7.46 6.72
N ILE A 173 -0.78 6.76 5.81
CA ILE A 173 -2.09 6.12 5.99
C ILE A 173 -1.91 4.60 5.89
N ARG A 174 -2.52 3.88 6.83
CA ARG A 174 -2.42 2.41 6.94
C ARG A 174 -3.78 1.75 6.91
#